data_1c445d928ca7b3aa2e4d420285ae4516
#
_entry.id   1c445d928ca7b3aa2e4d420285ae4516
#
_cell.length_a   1.000
_cell.length_b   1.000
_cell.length_c   1.000
_cell.angle_alpha   90.00
_cell.angle_beta   90.00
_cell.angle_gamma   90.00
#
_symmetry.space_group_name_H-M   'P 1'
#
loop_
_entity.id
_entity.type
_entity.pdbx_description
1 polymer ?
#
loop_
_entity_poly.entity_id
_entity_poly.type
_entity_poly.pdbx_seq_one_letter_code
_entity_poly.pdbx_strand_id
1 'polypeptide(L)'
;MKIAILGAMPEEIEPLLKELNPKKIEFANNKFYFANFASAKKLLDEASEFCGIDFKELLFKANDKLDMSEFTQPAIVLNSFMAYLALNEKLNLKPEFALGHSLGEFSALGVSGGIEFKEAIKIVNLRGKLMQKDCLGKNASMMVVLGLDDEKVEQICSNARNQNKQVWAANYNCDGQIVVAGNKDDLASLESEFKANGAKRAMLLNMSVASHCPILENASNELVVALQDKLNDSFSAVIANATAKAYSSKNEALNLLKAQLISPVLYKQSIKAVENEVDCFVEFGAAVLKGINKKITEKPTFSITNLSSLDEFINFAKENA
;
A
#
# COMPACT_ATOMS: atom_id res chain seq x y z
N MET A 1 9.47 -9.34 -22.22
CA MET A 1 8.98 -9.65 -20.88
C MET A 1 8.03 -8.53 -20.42
N LYS A 2 6.81 -8.90 -20.04
CA LYS A 2 5.79 -7.96 -19.53
C LYS A 2 5.78 -7.98 -18.00
N ILE A 3 5.77 -6.82 -17.37
CA ILE A 3 5.98 -6.68 -15.93
C ILE A 3 4.87 -5.82 -15.33
N ALA A 4 4.33 -6.22 -14.18
CA ALA A 4 3.56 -5.37 -13.31
C ALA A 4 4.42 -4.89 -12.12
N ILE A 5 4.35 -3.60 -11.82
CA ILE A 5 5.04 -2.99 -10.69
C ILE A 5 4.09 -2.87 -9.50
N LEU A 6 4.59 -3.24 -8.33
CA LEU A 6 3.89 -3.20 -7.06
C LEU A 6 4.47 -2.08 -6.18
N GLY A 7 3.60 -1.18 -5.72
CA GLY A 7 3.91 -0.27 -4.62
C GLY A 7 3.67 -0.96 -3.28
N ALA A 8 4.68 -0.98 -2.43
CA ALA A 8 4.62 -1.62 -1.12
C ALA A 8 3.85 -0.79 -0.09
N MET A 9 3.24 -1.48 0.87
CA MET A 9 2.61 -0.85 2.01
C MET A 9 2.86 -1.63 3.31
N PRO A 10 3.60 -1.07 4.25
CA PRO A 10 3.86 -1.68 5.55
C PRO A 10 2.80 -1.41 6.61
N GLU A 11 2.13 -0.26 6.60
CA GLU A 11 1.37 0.26 7.74
C GLU A 11 0.19 -0.62 8.17
N GLU A 12 -0.54 -1.20 7.21
CA GLU A 12 -1.71 -2.03 7.51
C GLU A 12 -1.36 -3.51 7.65
N ILE A 13 -0.21 -3.93 7.12
CA ILE A 13 0.24 -5.33 7.10
C ILE A 13 1.36 -5.57 8.10
N GLU A 14 2.15 -4.56 8.45
CA GLU A 14 3.27 -4.68 9.39
C GLU A 14 2.85 -5.21 10.77
N PRO A 15 1.77 -4.70 11.42
CA PRO A 15 1.30 -5.27 12.67
C PRO A 15 0.94 -6.75 12.55
N LEU A 16 0.32 -7.15 11.43
CA LEU A 16 -0.01 -8.53 11.13
C LEU A 16 1.24 -9.40 10.96
N LEU A 17 2.26 -8.89 10.25
CA LEU A 17 3.49 -9.62 10.01
C LEU A 17 4.34 -9.75 11.27
N LYS A 18 4.38 -8.73 12.15
CA LYS A 18 5.05 -8.79 13.45
C LYS A 18 4.46 -9.87 14.35
N GLU A 19 3.14 -10.06 14.32
CA GLU A 19 2.47 -11.08 15.12
C GLU A 19 2.51 -12.48 14.50
N LEU A 20 2.53 -12.58 13.17
CA LEU A 20 2.62 -13.87 12.48
C LEU A 20 4.04 -14.42 12.38
N ASN A 21 5.06 -13.56 12.45
CA ASN A 21 6.45 -13.97 12.38
C ASN A 21 7.35 -12.99 13.17
N PRO A 22 7.51 -13.18 14.48
CA PRO A 22 8.23 -12.26 15.36
C PRO A 22 9.75 -12.18 15.06
N LYS A 23 10.26 -12.93 14.08
CA LYS A 23 11.64 -12.89 13.66
C LYS A 23 11.76 -11.99 12.42
N LYS A 24 12.08 -10.70 12.65
CA LYS A 24 12.60 -9.72 11.72
C LYS A 24 11.67 -9.15 10.66
N ILE A 25 11.05 -8.04 11.00
CA ILE A 25 10.92 -6.94 10.07
C ILE A 25 11.72 -5.78 10.64
N GLU A 26 12.99 -5.73 10.34
CA GLU A 26 13.84 -4.59 10.64
C GLU A 26 13.62 -3.51 9.55
N PHE A 27 12.60 -2.67 9.72
CA PHE A 27 12.42 -1.49 8.87
C PHE A 27 13.63 -0.54 8.99
N ALA A 28 14.18 -0.40 10.19
CA ALA A 28 15.35 0.41 10.48
C ALA A 28 16.69 -0.19 9.98
N ASN A 29 16.71 -1.47 9.59
CA ASN A 29 17.91 -2.13 9.05
C ASN A 29 17.89 -2.37 7.54
N ASN A 30 16.84 -1.96 6.83
CA ASN A 30 16.94 -1.79 5.38
C ASN A 30 17.82 -0.57 5.12
N LYS A 31 19.14 -0.77 5.23
CA LYS A 31 20.13 0.22 4.85
C LYS A 31 19.83 0.63 3.44
N PHE A 32 19.55 1.90 3.23
CA PHE A 32 19.13 2.48 1.96
C PHE A 32 20.27 2.43 0.95
N TYR A 33 20.52 1.24 0.41
CA TYR A 33 21.56 0.99 -0.60
C TYR A 33 21.34 1.81 -1.87
N PHE A 34 20.11 2.28 -2.10
CA PHE A 34 19.73 3.02 -3.29
C PHE A 34 20.22 4.48 -3.28
N ALA A 35 20.60 5.04 -2.13
CA ALA A 35 21.16 6.39 -2.05
C ALA A 35 22.50 6.55 -2.81
N ASN A 36 23.14 5.45 -3.24
CA ASN A 36 24.33 5.47 -4.09
C ASN A 36 24.02 5.67 -5.60
N PHE A 37 22.76 5.52 -6.02
CA PHE A 37 22.34 5.80 -7.38
C PHE A 37 22.05 7.29 -7.54
N ALA A 38 22.53 7.87 -8.66
CA ALA A 38 22.46 9.33 -8.85
C ALA A 38 21.03 9.86 -8.85
N SER A 39 20.11 9.16 -9.53
CA SER A 39 18.70 9.53 -9.60
C SER A 39 17.98 9.38 -8.26
N ALA A 40 18.24 8.30 -7.53
CA ALA A 40 17.67 8.06 -6.21
C ALA A 40 18.17 9.10 -5.18
N LYS A 41 19.47 9.42 -5.19
CA LYS A 41 20.05 10.45 -4.32
C LYS A 41 19.45 11.82 -4.62
N LYS A 42 19.34 12.17 -5.91
CA LYS A 42 18.72 13.43 -6.35
C LYS A 42 17.27 13.54 -5.82
N LEU A 43 16.47 12.47 -5.99
CA LEU A 43 15.10 12.47 -5.48
C LEU A 43 15.04 12.64 -3.96
N LEU A 44 15.93 11.99 -3.20
CA LEU A 44 16.01 12.11 -1.74
C LEU A 44 16.24 13.57 -1.31
N ASP A 45 17.18 14.27 -1.98
CA ASP A 45 17.50 15.66 -1.70
C ASP A 45 16.33 16.59 -2.08
N GLU A 46 15.77 16.43 -3.29
CA GLU A 46 14.65 17.22 -3.79
C GLU A 46 13.37 17.00 -2.95
N ALA A 47 13.06 15.76 -2.56
CA ALA A 47 11.92 15.46 -1.72
C ALA A 47 12.05 16.09 -0.32
N SER A 48 13.27 16.08 0.25
CA SER A 48 13.52 16.68 1.55
C SER A 48 13.26 18.19 1.53
N GLU A 49 13.77 18.89 0.51
CA GLU A 49 13.54 20.31 0.33
C GLU A 49 12.06 20.63 0.05
N PHE A 50 11.43 19.91 -0.88
CA PHE A 50 10.07 20.15 -1.34
C PHE A 50 9.01 19.87 -0.27
N CYS A 51 9.20 18.83 0.55
CA CYS A 51 8.26 18.44 1.59
C CYS A 51 8.53 19.14 2.93
N GLY A 52 9.73 19.73 3.11
CA GLY A 52 10.17 20.28 4.39
C GLY A 52 10.40 19.21 5.46
N ILE A 53 10.75 17.99 5.04
CA ILE A 53 11.03 16.83 5.89
C ILE A 53 12.48 16.41 5.63
N ASP A 54 13.31 16.39 6.68
CA ASP A 54 14.65 15.80 6.55
C ASP A 54 14.55 14.27 6.43
N PHE A 55 14.37 13.79 5.20
CA PHE A 55 14.27 12.36 4.93
C PHE A 55 15.58 11.62 5.23
N LYS A 56 16.74 12.28 5.18
CA LYS A 56 18.01 11.64 5.58
C LYS A 56 18.02 11.35 7.08
N GLU A 57 17.59 12.31 7.88
CA GLU A 57 17.46 12.08 9.31
C GLU A 57 16.39 11.03 9.60
N LEU A 58 15.21 11.17 8.98
CA LEU A 58 14.07 10.27 9.17
C LEU A 58 14.40 8.81 8.82
N LEU A 59 15.12 8.58 7.72
CA LEU A 59 15.36 7.23 7.19
C LEU A 59 16.65 6.58 7.74
N PHE A 60 17.67 7.37 8.10
CA PHE A 60 19.01 6.84 8.45
C PHE A 60 19.33 6.93 9.93
N LYS A 61 18.54 7.63 10.74
CA LYS A 61 18.70 7.72 12.19
C LYS A 61 17.52 7.08 12.92
N ALA A 62 17.79 6.48 14.06
CA ALA A 62 16.73 5.99 14.93
C ALA A 62 15.85 7.16 15.42
N ASN A 63 14.56 7.06 15.26
CA ASN A 63 13.58 8.06 15.68
C ASN A 63 12.19 7.43 15.81
N ASP A 64 11.30 8.08 16.57
CA ASP A 64 9.92 7.64 16.79
C ASP A 64 8.93 8.22 15.75
N LYS A 65 9.40 9.06 14.82
CA LYS A 65 8.53 9.70 13.82
C LYS A 65 7.96 8.69 12.82
N LEU A 66 8.69 7.60 12.56
CA LEU A 66 8.22 6.54 11.67
C LEU A 66 7.03 5.74 12.21
N ASP A 67 6.66 5.92 13.47
CA ASP A 67 5.41 5.36 14.03
C ASP A 67 4.18 6.25 13.72
N MET A 68 4.40 7.43 13.12
CA MET A 68 3.35 8.38 12.76
C MET A 68 3.07 8.34 11.26
N SER A 69 1.82 8.08 10.86
CA SER A 69 1.42 7.94 9.45
C SER A 69 1.86 9.10 8.55
N GLU A 70 1.89 10.33 9.07
CA GLU A 70 2.34 11.50 8.31
C GLU A 70 3.82 11.43 7.90
N PHE A 71 4.66 10.66 8.59
CA PHE A 71 6.07 10.45 8.25
C PHE A 71 6.32 9.09 7.61
N THR A 72 5.60 8.05 8.04
CA THR A 72 5.75 6.70 7.51
C THR A 72 5.34 6.65 6.04
N GLN A 73 4.18 7.22 5.70
CA GLN A 73 3.68 7.17 4.31
C GLN A 73 4.67 7.79 3.30
N PRO A 74 5.13 9.03 3.46
CA PRO A 74 6.10 9.60 2.52
C PRO A 74 7.45 8.89 2.53
N ALA A 75 7.90 8.34 3.67
CA ALA A 75 9.13 7.56 3.76
C ALA A 75 9.07 6.29 2.91
N ILE A 76 7.95 5.57 2.94
CA ILE A 76 7.73 4.35 2.15
C ILE A 76 7.66 4.67 0.65
N VAL A 77 6.87 5.67 0.26
CA VAL A 77 6.73 6.06 -1.14
C VAL A 77 8.07 6.54 -1.72
N LEU A 78 8.82 7.35 -0.95
CA LEU A 78 10.17 7.77 -1.33
C LEU A 78 11.10 6.56 -1.52
N ASN A 79 11.11 5.60 -0.59
CA ASN A 79 11.93 4.39 -0.70
C ASN A 79 11.56 3.56 -1.92
N SER A 80 10.26 3.40 -2.21
CA SER A 80 9.79 2.70 -3.41
C SER A 80 10.25 3.38 -4.69
N PHE A 81 10.16 4.71 -4.77
CA PHE A 81 10.67 5.47 -5.92
C PHE A 81 12.18 5.39 -6.07
N MET A 82 12.94 5.43 -4.96
CA MET A 82 14.40 5.28 -5.00
C MET A 82 14.80 3.90 -5.53
N ALA A 83 14.11 2.84 -5.11
CA ALA A 83 14.34 1.48 -5.60
C ALA A 83 13.97 1.34 -7.08
N TYR A 84 12.85 1.92 -7.52
CA TYR A 84 12.45 1.98 -8.93
C TYR A 84 13.48 2.72 -9.78
N LEU A 85 13.92 3.92 -9.36
CA LEU A 85 14.92 4.70 -10.08
C LEU A 85 16.25 3.98 -10.20
N ALA A 86 16.70 3.28 -9.13
CA ALA A 86 17.92 2.49 -9.15
C ALA A 86 17.85 1.34 -10.19
N LEU A 87 16.69 0.66 -10.28
CA LEU A 87 16.47 -0.33 -11.33
C LEU A 87 16.44 0.30 -12.72
N ASN A 88 15.75 1.43 -12.86
CA ASN A 88 15.56 2.08 -14.14
C ASN A 88 16.87 2.64 -14.74
N GLU A 89 17.85 3.02 -13.90
CA GLU A 89 19.21 3.34 -14.36
C GLU A 89 19.92 2.13 -15.01
N LYS A 90 19.48 0.90 -14.74
CA LYS A 90 20.09 -0.34 -15.24
C LYS A 90 19.32 -0.99 -16.41
N LEU A 91 17.98 -0.92 -16.37
CA LEU A 91 17.16 -1.70 -17.30
C LEU A 91 16.18 -0.87 -18.15
N ASN A 92 16.03 0.45 -17.92
CA ASN A 92 15.02 1.28 -18.59
C ASN A 92 13.65 0.57 -18.68
N LEU A 93 13.13 0.19 -17.52
CA LEU A 93 11.95 -0.65 -17.38
C LEU A 93 10.69 0.12 -17.79
N LYS A 94 9.87 -0.49 -18.65
CA LYS A 94 8.52 0.00 -18.98
C LYS A 94 7.51 -1.04 -18.49
N PRO A 95 6.81 -0.78 -17.38
CA PRO A 95 5.81 -1.72 -16.89
C PRO A 95 4.57 -1.72 -17.79
N GLU A 96 3.95 -2.90 -17.93
CA GLU A 96 2.65 -3.03 -18.60
C GLU A 96 1.55 -2.44 -17.70
N PHE A 97 1.63 -2.73 -16.40
CA PHE A 97 0.75 -2.20 -15.38
C PHE A 97 1.55 -1.75 -14.15
N ALA A 98 1.05 -0.72 -13.48
CA ALA A 98 1.46 -0.39 -12.13
C ALA A 98 0.27 -0.56 -11.17
N LEU A 99 0.52 -1.12 -10.00
CA LEU A 99 -0.49 -1.27 -8.96
C LEU A 99 0.19 -1.23 -7.59
N GLY A 100 -0.61 -1.12 -6.55
CA GLY A 100 -0.08 -1.13 -5.20
C GLY A 100 -1.18 -1.36 -4.19
N HIS A 101 -0.82 -1.71 -2.98
CA HIS A 101 -1.78 -1.89 -1.90
C HIS A 101 -1.95 -0.56 -1.16
N SER A 102 -3.15 -0.01 -1.12
CA SER A 102 -3.47 1.24 -0.41
C SER A 102 -2.51 2.39 -0.76
N LEU A 103 -1.57 2.72 0.11
CA LEU A 103 -0.51 3.72 -0.12
C LEU A 103 0.26 3.45 -1.42
N GLY A 104 0.50 2.19 -1.74
CA GLY A 104 1.24 1.77 -2.93
C GLY A 104 0.59 2.19 -4.25
N GLU A 105 -0.70 2.50 -4.30
CA GLU A 105 -1.34 3.06 -5.49
C GLU A 105 -0.77 4.44 -5.86
N PHE A 106 -0.33 5.24 -4.87
CA PHE A 106 0.37 6.51 -5.13
C PHE A 106 1.77 6.27 -5.70
N SER A 107 2.47 5.22 -5.26
CA SER A 107 3.74 4.82 -5.89
C SER A 107 3.51 4.36 -7.34
N ALA A 108 2.47 3.56 -7.58
CA ALA A 108 2.08 3.12 -8.91
C ALA A 108 1.76 4.31 -9.82
N LEU A 109 0.99 5.28 -9.32
CA LEU A 109 0.64 6.49 -10.06
C LEU A 109 1.87 7.33 -10.43
N GLY A 110 2.85 7.46 -9.51
CA GLY A 110 4.11 8.15 -9.81
C GLY A 110 4.93 7.44 -10.89
N VAL A 111 5.10 6.12 -10.78
CA VAL A 111 5.84 5.31 -11.77
C VAL A 111 5.16 5.32 -13.14
N SER A 112 3.84 5.38 -13.17
CA SER A 112 3.05 5.48 -14.41
C SER A 112 3.09 6.86 -15.06
N GLY A 113 3.67 7.86 -14.41
CA GLY A 113 3.71 9.24 -14.87
C GLY A 113 2.41 10.02 -14.62
N GLY A 114 1.53 9.54 -13.76
CA GLY A 114 0.28 10.22 -13.39
C GLY A 114 0.46 11.37 -12.41
N ILE A 115 1.54 11.33 -11.62
CA ILE A 115 1.94 12.37 -10.68
C ILE A 115 3.46 12.45 -10.60
N GLU A 116 4.02 13.63 -10.38
CA GLU A 116 5.44 13.78 -10.12
C GLU A 116 5.85 13.14 -8.79
N PHE A 117 7.02 12.49 -8.70
CA PHE A 117 7.47 11.77 -7.51
C PHE A 117 7.44 12.63 -6.25
N LYS A 118 7.98 13.87 -6.30
CA LYS A 118 7.99 14.78 -5.16
C LYS A 118 6.57 15.22 -4.74
N GLU A 119 5.67 15.39 -5.72
CA GLU A 119 4.27 15.69 -5.42
C GLU A 119 3.56 14.49 -4.78
N ALA A 120 3.79 13.27 -5.29
CA ALA A 120 3.26 12.05 -4.67
C ALA A 120 3.71 11.91 -3.21
N ILE A 121 5.01 12.14 -2.92
CA ILE A 121 5.57 12.11 -1.56
C ILE A 121 4.89 13.15 -0.66
N LYS A 122 4.66 14.37 -1.16
CA LYS A 122 3.98 15.43 -0.42
C LYS A 122 2.50 15.12 -0.18
N ILE A 123 1.82 14.58 -1.18
CA ILE A 123 0.41 14.18 -1.09
C ILE A 123 0.20 13.07 -0.07
N VAL A 124 1.08 12.06 -0.01
CA VAL A 124 0.91 10.99 0.98
C VAL A 124 1.29 11.42 2.40
N ASN A 125 2.15 12.44 2.56
CA ASN A 125 2.31 13.12 3.87
C ASN A 125 1.00 13.76 4.32
N LEU A 126 0.33 14.49 3.43
CA LEU A 126 -1.00 15.05 3.70
C LEU A 126 -2.03 13.95 3.98
N ARG A 127 -2.04 12.86 3.18
CA ARG A 127 -2.92 11.70 3.36
C ARG A 127 -2.78 11.13 4.78
N GLY A 128 -1.56 10.92 5.26
CA GLY A 128 -1.32 10.43 6.62
C GLY A 128 -1.90 11.35 7.69
N LYS A 129 -1.72 12.66 7.55
CA LYS A 129 -2.29 13.68 8.46
C LYS A 129 -3.81 13.66 8.46
N LEU A 130 -4.42 13.60 7.28
CA LEU A 130 -5.88 13.61 7.12
C LEU A 130 -6.52 12.35 7.71
N MET A 131 -5.94 11.17 7.44
CA MET A 131 -6.41 9.91 8.00
C MET A 131 -6.35 9.92 9.53
N GLN A 132 -5.25 10.41 10.11
CA GLN A 132 -5.11 10.51 11.56
C GLN A 132 -6.10 11.51 12.15
N LYS A 133 -6.29 12.69 11.52
CA LYS A 133 -7.27 13.70 11.90
C LYS A 133 -8.69 13.13 11.92
N ASP A 134 -9.09 12.39 10.88
CA ASP A 134 -10.43 11.81 10.77
C ASP A 134 -10.70 10.70 11.79
N CYS A 135 -9.67 9.98 12.22
CA CYS A 135 -9.79 8.94 13.23
C CYS A 135 -9.72 9.47 14.67
N LEU A 136 -9.29 10.73 14.86
CA LEU A 136 -9.15 11.32 16.18
C LEU A 136 -10.50 11.35 16.93
N GLY A 137 -10.54 10.74 18.11
CA GLY A 137 -11.75 10.66 18.94
C GLY A 137 -12.81 9.65 18.48
N LYS A 138 -12.60 8.92 17.38
CA LYS A 138 -13.56 7.94 16.86
C LYS A 138 -13.34 6.50 17.36
N ASN A 139 -12.36 6.27 18.25
CA ASN A 139 -11.99 4.93 18.72
C ASN A 139 -11.77 3.96 17.53
N ALA A 140 -11.07 4.43 16.50
CA ALA A 140 -10.87 3.71 15.26
C ALA A 140 -9.79 2.63 15.39
N SER A 141 -9.96 1.50 14.72
CA SER A 141 -8.98 0.42 14.68
C SER A 141 -9.22 -0.48 13.46
N MET A 142 -8.36 -1.49 13.31
CA MET A 142 -8.52 -2.55 12.33
C MET A 142 -8.35 -3.92 12.99
N MET A 143 -8.92 -4.95 12.38
CA MET A 143 -8.82 -6.35 12.82
C MET A 143 -8.45 -7.22 11.63
N VAL A 144 -7.44 -8.09 11.80
CA VAL A 144 -7.16 -9.12 10.81
C VAL A 144 -8.02 -10.35 11.08
N VAL A 145 -8.60 -10.90 10.01
CA VAL A 145 -9.36 -12.16 10.01
C VAL A 145 -8.67 -13.13 9.07
N LEU A 146 -8.29 -14.30 9.62
CA LEU A 146 -7.59 -15.34 8.87
C LEU A 146 -8.41 -16.62 8.82
N GLY A 147 -8.47 -17.26 7.65
CA GLY A 147 -9.04 -18.60 7.45
C GLY A 147 -10.54 -18.60 7.19
N LEU A 148 -11.15 -17.45 6.93
CA LEU A 148 -12.52 -17.35 6.44
C LEU A 148 -12.55 -16.90 4.98
N ASP A 149 -13.58 -17.33 4.26
CA ASP A 149 -13.89 -16.86 2.92
C ASP A 149 -14.43 -15.42 2.94
N ASP A 150 -14.22 -14.71 1.83
CA ASP A 150 -14.58 -13.30 1.69
C ASP A 150 -16.05 -13.04 2.00
N GLU A 151 -16.96 -13.84 1.40
CA GLU A 151 -18.41 -13.71 1.56
C GLU A 151 -18.84 -13.88 3.02
N LYS A 152 -18.14 -14.75 3.77
CA LYS A 152 -18.45 -14.97 5.17
C LYS A 152 -18.08 -13.78 6.03
N VAL A 153 -16.90 -13.18 5.76
CA VAL A 153 -16.47 -11.96 6.46
C VAL A 153 -17.41 -10.80 6.15
N GLU A 154 -17.78 -10.62 4.87
CA GLU A 154 -18.73 -9.59 4.44
C GLU A 154 -20.09 -9.74 5.11
N GLN A 155 -20.60 -10.97 5.18
CA GLN A 155 -21.88 -11.27 5.83
C GLN A 155 -21.87 -10.90 7.32
N ILE A 156 -20.80 -11.28 8.05
CA ILE A 156 -20.65 -10.94 9.48
C ILE A 156 -20.60 -9.43 9.65
N CYS A 157 -19.79 -8.73 8.84
CA CYS A 157 -19.72 -7.27 8.88
C CYS A 157 -21.06 -6.61 8.54
N SER A 158 -21.79 -7.12 7.54
CA SER A 158 -23.11 -6.62 7.16
C SER A 158 -24.14 -6.80 8.27
N ASN A 159 -24.19 -7.98 8.88
CA ASN A 159 -25.08 -8.26 10.01
C ASN A 159 -24.77 -7.35 11.22
N ALA A 160 -23.49 -7.10 11.47
CA ALA A 160 -23.08 -6.19 12.54
C ALA A 160 -23.50 -4.74 12.24
N ARG A 161 -23.38 -4.26 11.01
CA ARG A 161 -23.88 -2.92 10.61
C ARG A 161 -25.39 -2.79 10.75
N ASN A 162 -26.15 -3.84 10.48
CA ASN A 162 -27.61 -3.87 10.72
C ASN A 162 -27.95 -3.73 12.20
N GLN A 163 -27.00 -3.98 13.10
CA GLN A 163 -27.08 -3.76 14.55
C GLN A 163 -26.44 -2.43 14.97
N ASN A 164 -26.24 -1.48 14.04
CA ASN A 164 -25.60 -0.18 14.24
C ASN A 164 -24.11 -0.23 14.64
N LYS A 165 -23.39 -1.33 14.40
CA LYS A 165 -21.95 -1.39 14.60
C LYS A 165 -21.20 -0.79 13.41
N GLN A 166 -20.12 -0.10 13.68
CA GLN A 166 -19.28 0.54 12.67
C GLN A 166 -18.12 -0.41 12.28
N VAL A 167 -18.39 -1.34 11.36
CA VAL A 167 -17.42 -2.34 10.89
C VAL A 167 -17.57 -2.61 9.40
N TRP A 168 -16.44 -2.70 8.67
CA TRP A 168 -16.40 -2.88 7.22
C TRP A 168 -15.22 -3.79 6.83
N ALA A 169 -15.42 -4.69 5.88
CA ALA A 169 -14.32 -5.36 5.20
C ALA A 169 -13.51 -4.29 4.45
N ALA A 170 -12.22 -4.18 4.73
CA ALA A 170 -11.36 -3.07 4.30
C ALA A 170 -10.25 -3.50 3.33
N ASN A 171 -9.63 -4.68 3.53
CA ASN A 171 -8.57 -5.16 2.64
C ASN A 171 -8.79 -6.63 2.31
N TYR A 172 -8.93 -6.92 1.02
CA TYR A 172 -8.97 -8.28 0.46
C TYR A 172 -7.57 -8.65 0.00
N ASN A 173 -6.74 -9.16 0.94
CA ASN A 173 -5.32 -9.39 0.70
C ASN A 173 -5.05 -10.63 -0.14
N CYS A 174 -5.58 -11.76 0.27
CA CYS A 174 -5.53 -13.04 -0.46
C CYS A 174 -6.64 -13.96 0.11
N ASP A 175 -6.81 -15.16 -0.47
CA ASP A 175 -7.78 -16.11 0.03
C ASP A 175 -7.55 -16.42 1.51
N GLY A 176 -8.60 -16.28 2.29
CA GLY A 176 -8.58 -16.45 3.74
C GLY A 176 -7.78 -15.40 4.51
N GLN A 177 -7.53 -14.21 3.95
CA GLN A 177 -6.90 -13.10 4.66
C GLN A 177 -7.57 -11.78 4.31
N ILE A 178 -8.45 -11.33 5.20
CA ILE A 178 -9.14 -10.04 5.11
C ILE A 178 -8.82 -9.20 6.34
N VAL A 179 -8.70 -7.89 6.13
CA VAL A 179 -8.68 -6.91 7.23
C VAL A 179 -10.03 -6.22 7.29
N VAL A 180 -10.57 -6.10 8.48
CA VAL A 180 -11.81 -5.39 8.80
C VAL A 180 -11.46 -4.10 9.52
N ALA A 181 -12.06 -2.99 9.13
CA ALA A 181 -11.84 -1.67 9.73
C ALA A 181 -13.12 -1.18 10.44
N GLY A 182 -12.95 -0.35 11.46
CA GLY A 182 -14.10 0.22 12.13
C GLY A 182 -13.84 0.79 13.52
N ASN A 183 -14.90 0.88 14.31
CA ASN A 183 -14.79 1.22 15.72
C ASN A 183 -14.16 0.04 16.48
N LYS A 184 -13.21 0.31 17.36
CA LYS A 184 -12.43 -0.70 18.08
C LYS A 184 -13.26 -1.63 18.95
N ASP A 185 -14.25 -1.09 19.65
CA ASP A 185 -15.11 -1.89 20.55
C ASP A 185 -16.07 -2.75 19.73
N ASP A 186 -16.59 -2.23 18.62
CA ASP A 186 -17.41 -3.00 17.69
C ASP A 186 -16.61 -4.15 17.08
N LEU A 187 -15.38 -3.89 16.60
CA LEU A 187 -14.47 -4.92 16.10
C LEU A 187 -14.19 -5.98 17.16
N ALA A 188 -13.84 -5.57 18.40
CA ALA A 188 -13.57 -6.49 19.50
C ALA A 188 -14.76 -7.40 19.80
N SER A 189 -16.00 -6.86 19.71
CA SER A 189 -17.22 -7.63 19.91
C SER A 189 -17.46 -8.74 18.88
N LEU A 190 -16.82 -8.64 17.70
CA LEU A 190 -16.96 -9.63 16.63
C LEU A 190 -15.90 -10.73 16.64
N GLU A 191 -14.86 -10.63 17.48
CA GLU A 191 -13.76 -11.59 17.51
C GLU A 191 -14.26 -13.03 17.72
N SER A 192 -15.16 -13.23 18.69
CA SER A 192 -15.75 -14.53 18.97
C SER A 192 -16.67 -15.02 17.85
N GLU A 193 -17.41 -14.12 17.18
CA GLU A 193 -18.28 -14.46 16.07
C GLU A 193 -17.47 -14.92 14.85
N PHE A 194 -16.38 -14.23 14.50
CA PHE A 194 -15.48 -14.69 13.45
C PHE A 194 -14.91 -16.08 13.76
N LYS A 195 -14.45 -16.31 15.00
CA LYS A 195 -13.92 -17.61 15.43
C LYS A 195 -14.99 -18.71 15.39
N ALA A 196 -16.20 -18.44 15.86
CA ALA A 196 -17.32 -19.38 15.83
C ALA A 196 -17.72 -19.76 14.39
N ASN A 197 -17.49 -18.87 13.43
CA ASN A 197 -17.74 -19.13 12.01
C ASN A 197 -16.54 -19.77 11.29
N GLY A 198 -15.46 -20.14 12.00
CA GLY A 198 -14.33 -20.90 11.46
C GLY A 198 -13.06 -20.10 11.21
N ALA A 199 -12.99 -18.83 11.60
CA ALA A 199 -11.75 -18.07 11.51
C ALA A 199 -10.65 -18.73 12.37
N LYS A 200 -9.51 -19.00 11.77
CA LYS A 200 -8.31 -19.47 12.48
C LYS A 200 -7.78 -18.42 13.45
N ARG A 201 -7.91 -17.15 13.06
CA ARG A 201 -7.59 -15.97 13.89
C ARG A 201 -8.54 -14.82 13.54
N ALA A 202 -8.94 -14.07 14.55
CA ALA A 202 -9.53 -12.75 14.45
C ALA A 202 -8.85 -11.92 15.54
N MET A 203 -8.17 -10.83 15.17
CA MET A 203 -7.27 -10.15 16.10
C MET A 203 -7.21 -8.67 15.80
N LEU A 204 -7.46 -7.84 16.82
CA LEU A 204 -7.29 -6.39 16.72
C LEU A 204 -5.82 -6.05 16.48
N LEU A 205 -5.60 -5.09 15.57
CA LEU A 205 -4.29 -4.52 15.33
C LEU A 205 -4.02 -3.39 16.32
N ASN A 206 -2.76 -3.24 16.71
CA ASN A 206 -2.35 -2.15 17.61
C ASN A 206 -2.17 -0.84 16.82
N MET A 207 -3.28 -0.28 16.38
CA MET A 207 -3.33 0.97 15.63
C MET A 207 -4.59 1.76 15.96
N SER A 208 -4.55 3.07 15.71
CA SER A 208 -5.63 4.02 16.00
C SER A 208 -6.26 4.62 14.73
N VAL A 209 -6.05 3.98 13.60
CA VAL A 209 -6.60 4.38 12.29
C VAL A 209 -7.46 3.24 11.74
N ALA A 210 -8.64 3.57 11.22
CA ALA A 210 -9.49 2.67 10.44
C ALA A 210 -9.44 3.13 8.98
N SER A 211 -8.77 2.34 8.13
CA SER A 211 -8.60 2.66 6.71
C SER A 211 -9.67 1.98 5.86
N HIS A 212 -9.91 2.52 4.66
CA HIS A 212 -10.75 1.90 3.63
C HIS A 212 -12.19 1.66 4.06
N CYS A 213 -12.74 2.59 4.82
CA CYS A 213 -14.12 2.57 5.30
C CYS A 213 -14.65 4.01 5.45
N PRO A 214 -15.98 4.21 5.58
CA PRO A 214 -16.62 5.53 5.63
C PRO A 214 -16.13 6.47 6.75
N ILE A 215 -15.38 5.96 7.73
CA ILE A 215 -14.78 6.79 8.79
C ILE A 215 -13.85 7.87 8.20
N LEU A 216 -13.23 7.62 7.03
CA LEU A 216 -12.30 8.51 6.35
C LEU A 216 -12.95 9.40 5.27
N GLU A 217 -14.26 9.68 5.34
CA GLU A 217 -14.96 10.45 4.32
C GLU A 217 -14.44 11.89 4.18
N ASN A 218 -14.14 12.58 5.29
CA ASN A 218 -13.60 13.93 5.21
C ASN A 218 -12.16 13.92 4.68
N ALA A 219 -11.33 12.99 5.13
CA ALA A 219 -9.97 12.81 4.62
C ALA A 219 -9.98 12.56 3.10
N SER A 220 -10.90 11.73 2.61
CA SER A 220 -11.10 11.45 1.18
C SER A 220 -11.45 12.72 0.40
N ASN A 221 -12.38 13.54 0.90
CA ASN A 221 -12.79 14.78 0.26
C ASN A 221 -11.65 15.82 0.25
N GLU A 222 -10.94 16.00 1.37
CA GLU A 222 -9.80 16.94 1.45
C GLU A 222 -8.65 16.49 0.55
N LEU A 223 -8.36 15.19 0.49
CA LEU A 223 -7.28 14.63 -0.32
C LEU A 223 -7.51 14.83 -1.82
N VAL A 224 -8.73 14.60 -2.31
CA VAL A 224 -9.03 14.76 -3.74
C VAL A 224 -8.91 16.22 -4.18
N VAL A 225 -9.25 17.18 -3.33
CA VAL A 225 -9.04 18.60 -3.61
C VAL A 225 -7.56 18.92 -3.76
N ALA A 226 -6.71 18.36 -2.89
CA ALA A 226 -5.27 18.56 -2.97
C ALA A 226 -4.62 17.90 -4.22
N LEU A 227 -5.26 16.88 -4.80
CA LEU A 227 -4.79 16.18 -5.99
C LEU A 227 -5.15 16.88 -7.32
N GLN A 228 -6.14 17.78 -7.35
CA GLN A 228 -6.71 18.31 -8.58
C GLN A 228 -5.67 18.92 -9.55
N ASP A 229 -4.70 19.66 -9.01
CA ASP A 229 -3.68 20.37 -9.80
C ASP A 229 -2.33 19.61 -9.85
N LYS A 230 -2.29 18.36 -9.37
CA LYS A 230 -1.08 17.57 -9.26
C LYS A 230 -1.02 16.41 -10.24
N LEU A 231 -2.15 16.03 -10.80
CA LEU A 231 -2.25 14.90 -11.71
C LEU A 231 -2.06 15.35 -13.16
N ASN A 232 -1.33 14.51 -13.90
CA ASN A 232 -1.20 14.64 -15.34
C ASN A 232 -2.47 14.15 -16.04
N ASP A 233 -2.81 14.74 -17.20
CA ASP A 233 -4.05 14.44 -17.92
C ASP A 233 -4.14 12.98 -18.39
N SER A 234 -2.99 12.38 -18.74
CA SER A 234 -2.87 10.98 -19.18
C SER A 234 -1.56 10.36 -18.72
N PHE A 235 -1.58 9.05 -18.46
CA PHE A 235 -0.44 8.28 -17.96
C PHE A 235 -0.60 6.79 -18.28
N SER A 236 0.43 5.98 -18.03
CA SER A 236 0.36 4.51 -18.21
C SER A 236 -0.61 3.87 -17.22
N ALA A 237 -1.14 2.69 -17.57
CA ALA A 237 -2.18 2.02 -16.83
C ALA A 237 -1.83 1.75 -15.35
N VAL A 238 -2.69 2.20 -14.46
CA VAL A 238 -2.67 1.90 -13.02
C VAL A 238 -3.90 1.09 -12.66
N ILE A 239 -3.76 0.05 -11.84
CA ILE A 239 -4.90 -0.73 -11.34
C ILE A 239 -5.41 -0.11 -10.03
N ALA A 240 -6.65 0.32 -10.04
CA ALA A 240 -7.28 0.96 -8.89
C ALA A 240 -7.60 -0.03 -7.77
N ASN A 241 -7.27 0.32 -6.53
CA ASN A 241 -7.59 -0.50 -5.35
C ASN A 241 -9.10 -0.69 -5.16
N ALA A 242 -9.89 0.36 -5.39
CA ALA A 242 -11.33 0.34 -5.14
C ALA A 242 -12.13 -0.49 -6.16
N THR A 243 -11.59 -0.77 -7.36
CA THR A 243 -12.33 -1.43 -8.44
C THR A 243 -11.62 -2.61 -9.08
N ALA A 244 -10.33 -2.80 -8.80
CA ALA A 244 -9.44 -3.76 -9.47
C ALA A 244 -9.42 -3.60 -11.01
N LYS A 245 -9.70 -2.39 -11.52
CA LYS A 245 -9.70 -2.06 -12.94
C LYS A 245 -8.62 -1.06 -13.27
N ALA A 246 -8.10 -1.12 -14.50
CA ALA A 246 -7.13 -0.16 -15.00
C ALA A 246 -7.75 1.22 -15.21
N TYR A 247 -6.96 2.26 -14.93
CA TYR A 247 -7.26 3.66 -15.25
C TYR A 247 -5.98 4.35 -15.71
N SER A 248 -6.11 5.42 -16.53
CA SER A 248 -4.98 6.11 -17.14
C SER A 248 -5.21 7.60 -17.38
N SER A 249 -6.25 8.18 -16.79
CA SER A 249 -6.58 9.59 -16.92
C SER A 249 -6.76 10.29 -15.58
N LYS A 250 -6.52 11.61 -15.57
CA LYS A 250 -6.71 12.47 -14.39
C LYS A 250 -8.11 12.36 -13.80
N ASN A 251 -9.14 12.40 -14.66
CA ASN A 251 -10.53 12.37 -14.18
C ASN A 251 -10.88 11.06 -13.49
N GLU A 252 -10.42 9.92 -14.05
CA GLU A 252 -10.58 8.62 -13.41
C GLU A 252 -9.80 8.57 -12.10
N ALA A 253 -8.54 9.02 -12.09
CA ALA A 253 -7.68 9.03 -10.90
C ALA A 253 -8.32 9.80 -9.74
N LEU A 254 -8.85 11.00 -9.98
CA LEU A 254 -9.51 11.79 -8.94
C LEU A 254 -10.69 11.05 -8.29
N ASN A 255 -11.54 10.42 -9.11
CA ASN A 255 -12.67 9.65 -8.60
C ASN A 255 -12.24 8.38 -7.85
N LEU A 256 -11.26 7.65 -8.40
CA LEU A 256 -10.80 6.39 -7.84
C LEU A 256 -9.96 6.57 -6.57
N LEU A 257 -9.11 7.59 -6.50
CA LEU A 257 -8.35 7.92 -5.30
C LEU A 257 -9.22 8.52 -4.19
N LYS A 258 -10.32 9.22 -4.56
CA LYS A 258 -11.36 9.58 -3.61
C LYS A 258 -12.02 8.34 -3.02
N ALA A 259 -12.43 7.40 -3.88
CA ALA A 259 -13.06 6.16 -3.45
C ALA A 259 -12.11 5.27 -2.62
N GLN A 260 -10.79 5.28 -2.91
CA GLN A 260 -9.81 4.41 -2.27
C GLN A 260 -9.81 4.50 -0.74
N LEU A 261 -9.93 5.71 -0.16
CA LEU A 261 -9.91 5.88 1.30
C LEU A 261 -11.14 5.35 2.02
N ILE A 262 -12.27 5.27 1.32
CA ILE A 262 -13.58 4.92 1.90
C ILE A 262 -14.16 3.60 1.38
N SER A 263 -13.42 2.93 0.48
CA SER A 263 -13.81 1.64 -0.12
C SER A 263 -12.72 0.60 0.09
N PRO A 264 -13.07 -0.69 0.04
CA PRO A 264 -12.10 -1.76 0.22
C PRO A 264 -10.95 -1.73 -0.78
N VAL A 265 -9.76 -2.14 -0.34
CA VAL A 265 -8.64 -2.48 -1.20
C VAL A 265 -8.87 -3.89 -1.76
N LEU A 266 -9.15 -3.98 -3.04
CA LEU A 266 -9.34 -5.23 -3.78
C LEU A 266 -8.01 -5.78 -4.31
N TYR A 267 -7.03 -6.02 -3.40
CA TYR A 267 -5.66 -6.37 -3.82
C TYR A 267 -5.60 -7.74 -4.51
N LYS A 268 -6.25 -8.75 -3.93
CA LYS A 268 -6.36 -10.08 -4.56
C LYS A 268 -6.95 -9.98 -5.97
N GLN A 269 -8.03 -9.25 -6.12
CA GLN A 269 -8.71 -9.05 -7.39
C GLN A 269 -7.83 -8.27 -8.39
N SER A 270 -7.06 -7.29 -7.90
CA SER A 270 -6.12 -6.52 -8.73
C SER A 270 -5.01 -7.38 -9.32
N ILE A 271 -4.42 -8.29 -8.53
CA ILE A 271 -3.42 -9.26 -9.02
C ILE A 271 -4.07 -10.20 -10.05
N LYS A 272 -5.24 -10.75 -9.75
CA LYS A 272 -5.98 -11.65 -10.65
C LYS A 272 -6.37 -10.99 -11.98
N ALA A 273 -6.67 -9.69 -11.95
CA ALA A 273 -7.05 -8.94 -13.16
C ALA A 273 -5.91 -8.86 -14.19
N VAL A 274 -4.65 -8.88 -13.76
CA VAL A 274 -3.48 -8.68 -14.63
C VAL A 274 -2.55 -9.90 -14.74
N GLU A 275 -2.71 -10.93 -13.93
CA GLU A 275 -1.75 -12.06 -13.85
C GLU A 275 -1.52 -12.78 -15.19
N ASN A 276 -2.52 -12.82 -16.06
CA ASN A 276 -2.41 -13.46 -17.38
C ASN A 276 -1.79 -12.53 -18.44
N GLU A 277 -1.63 -11.24 -18.14
CA GLU A 277 -1.08 -10.25 -19.05
C GLU A 277 0.39 -9.92 -18.77
N VAL A 278 0.94 -10.47 -17.67
CA VAL A 278 2.32 -10.20 -17.25
C VAL A 278 3.10 -11.50 -17.06
N ASP A 279 4.42 -11.42 -17.19
CA ASP A 279 5.32 -12.54 -16.94
C ASP A 279 5.75 -12.62 -15.47
N CYS A 280 5.88 -11.48 -14.81
CA CYS A 280 6.23 -11.37 -13.39
C CYS A 280 5.73 -10.09 -12.75
N PHE A 281 5.80 -10.05 -11.43
CA PHE A 281 5.57 -8.86 -10.61
C PHE A 281 6.88 -8.38 -9.97
N VAL A 282 7.03 -7.07 -9.82
CA VAL A 282 8.19 -6.46 -9.15
C VAL A 282 7.72 -5.50 -8.07
N GLU A 283 8.04 -5.81 -6.82
CA GLU A 283 7.76 -4.98 -5.66
C GLU A 283 8.97 -4.11 -5.32
N PHE A 284 8.75 -2.85 -5.02
CA PHE A 284 9.81 -1.89 -4.72
C PHE A 284 9.77 -1.39 -3.28
N GLY A 285 10.93 -1.42 -2.63
CA GLY A 285 11.15 -0.82 -1.32
C GLY A 285 10.78 -1.70 -0.12
N ALA A 286 10.04 -2.79 -0.35
CA ALA A 286 9.69 -3.76 0.69
C ALA A 286 9.60 -5.19 0.11
N ALA A 287 9.32 -6.19 0.96
CA ALA A 287 9.16 -7.59 0.58
C ALA A 287 7.90 -8.21 1.21
N VAL A 288 6.82 -7.44 1.29
CA VAL A 288 5.56 -7.81 1.93
C VAL A 288 4.61 -8.44 0.92
N LEU A 289 4.41 -7.77 -0.21
CA LEU A 289 3.47 -8.20 -1.24
C LEU A 289 3.91 -9.49 -1.94
N LYS A 290 5.21 -9.75 -2.05
CA LYS A 290 5.74 -11.05 -2.51
C LYS A 290 5.19 -12.22 -1.71
N GLY A 291 5.07 -12.07 -0.39
CA GLY A 291 4.51 -13.10 0.48
C GLY A 291 3.01 -13.31 0.28
N ILE A 292 2.28 -12.24 0.00
CA ILE A 292 0.83 -12.26 -0.28
C ILE A 292 0.58 -12.85 -1.68
N ASN A 293 1.33 -12.41 -2.69
CA ASN A 293 1.18 -12.86 -4.08
C ASN A 293 1.33 -14.37 -4.25
N LYS A 294 2.22 -15.00 -3.46
CA LYS A 294 2.36 -16.48 -3.45
C LYS A 294 1.07 -17.24 -3.15
N LYS A 295 0.08 -16.57 -2.54
CA LYS A 295 -1.24 -17.14 -2.24
C LYS A 295 -2.31 -16.77 -3.28
N ILE A 296 -1.95 -15.92 -4.25
CA ILE A 296 -2.90 -15.41 -5.24
C ILE A 296 -2.55 -15.94 -6.64
N THR A 297 -1.26 -15.98 -7.00
CA THR A 297 -0.80 -16.26 -8.36
C THR A 297 0.46 -17.11 -8.36
N GLU A 298 0.61 -17.92 -9.41
CA GLU A 298 1.83 -18.69 -9.70
C GLU A 298 2.92 -17.84 -10.38
N LYS A 299 2.60 -16.60 -10.79
CA LYS A 299 3.58 -15.71 -11.40
C LYS A 299 4.66 -15.30 -10.40
N PRO A 300 5.94 -15.30 -10.80
CA PRO A 300 7.02 -14.91 -9.91
C PRO A 300 6.88 -13.44 -9.46
N THR A 301 7.14 -13.18 -8.19
CA THR A 301 7.22 -11.83 -7.63
C THR A 301 8.62 -11.59 -7.09
N PHE A 302 9.29 -10.56 -7.60
CA PHE A 302 10.59 -10.08 -7.14
C PHE A 302 10.38 -8.89 -6.22
N SER A 303 11.13 -8.82 -5.12
CA SER A 303 11.10 -7.67 -4.20
C SER A 303 12.46 -7.00 -4.19
N ILE A 304 12.55 -5.77 -4.68
CA ILE A 304 13.77 -5.00 -4.75
C ILE A 304 13.91 -4.15 -3.49
N THR A 305 14.70 -4.65 -2.54
CA THR A 305 14.91 -4.03 -1.23
C THR A 305 16.37 -3.66 -0.98
N ASN A 306 17.31 -4.21 -1.76
CA ASN A 306 18.74 -3.98 -1.64
C ASN A 306 19.47 -4.31 -2.97
N LEU A 307 20.80 -4.11 -3.00
CA LEU A 307 21.58 -4.34 -4.23
C LEU A 307 21.54 -5.80 -4.69
N SER A 308 21.56 -6.77 -3.79
CA SER A 308 21.51 -8.19 -4.16
C SER A 308 20.20 -8.55 -4.85
N SER A 309 19.05 -8.09 -4.31
CA SER A 309 17.74 -8.32 -4.93
C SER A 309 17.55 -7.53 -6.23
N LEU A 310 18.21 -6.38 -6.37
CA LEU A 310 18.28 -5.63 -7.62
C LEU A 310 19.03 -6.42 -8.70
N ASP A 311 20.22 -6.95 -8.37
CA ASP A 311 21.04 -7.74 -9.30
C ASP A 311 20.36 -9.06 -9.68
N GLU A 312 19.68 -9.73 -8.73
CA GLU A 312 18.86 -10.93 -8.98
C GLU A 312 17.81 -10.66 -10.06
N PHE A 313 17.05 -9.57 -9.90
CA PHE A 313 16.03 -9.22 -10.89
C PHE A 313 16.63 -8.81 -12.24
N ILE A 314 17.74 -8.07 -12.27
CA ILE A 314 18.43 -7.68 -13.50
C ILE A 314 18.86 -8.93 -14.30
N ASN A 315 19.41 -9.95 -13.62
CA ASN A 315 19.84 -11.19 -14.26
C ASN A 315 18.63 -11.94 -14.84
N PHE A 316 17.56 -12.10 -14.04
CA PHE A 316 16.31 -12.70 -14.51
C PHE A 316 15.76 -11.98 -15.74
N ALA A 317 15.74 -10.65 -15.72
CA ALA A 317 15.22 -9.86 -16.83
C ALA A 317 16.03 -10.02 -18.12
N LYS A 318 17.37 -10.16 -18.01
CA LYS A 318 18.26 -10.39 -19.18
C LYS A 318 18.11 -11.79 -19.76
N GLU A 319 17.82 -12.79 -18.93
CA GLU A 319 17.62 -14.18 -19.37
C GLU A 319 16.27 -14.40 -20.05
N ASN A 320 15.29 -13.52 -19.80
CA ASN A 320 13.92 -13.62 -20.30
C ASN A 320 13.50 -12.45 -21.22
N ALA A 321 14.49 -11.68 -21.72
CA ALA A 321 14.26 -10.53 -22.62
C ALA A 321 14.01 -10.94 -24.08
#